data_cd62f6fbeea9bd03edb181f63868eea4
#
_entry.id   cd62f6fbeea9bd03edb181f63868eea4
#
_cell.length_a   1.000
_cell.length_b   1.000
_cell.length_c   1.000
_cell.angle_alpha   90.00
_cell.angle_beta   90.00
_cell.angle_gamma   90.00
#
_symmetry.space_group_name_H-M   'P 1'
#
loop_
_entity.id
_entity.type
_entity.pdbx_description
1 polymer ?
#
loop_
_entity_poly.entity_id
_entity_poly.type
_entity_poly.pdbx_seq_one_letter_code
_entity_poly.pdbx_strand_id
1 'polypeptide(L)'
;MHRVERKETIYSISRLYGITEAELIAANPELRTEKLKKGKFLCIPYTSAGNSQKEQEQPVSPTTIPTDNELFDKSKKENPKIATIKAAVMLPFMTDGSGNRDEQIRMVEYYEGFLMAVDSLKEKGVSIDIYTYDTYNNTSSVKSILAKDEMKNMNIIFGPAYPEQVKPVADFAKKNNIRLVIPFTSKGNEVFNNPSIYQINTPQSYLYSEVYEHFTRKFTNANVIFLDAEDGDKDKADFIKGLKEELKGKHIPFTELKGEAITPESLKGAMNATLDNVFIPTSGTNIALIKLLPQLIVTLRDNPDYRMQLFGYPEWQTYTNDHLASFYELDTYFYSSFYTNNLFPEAIRFSSAYRKWYSKDMSNTFPKYGMLGFDTGYFFLKGLSQYGSNLEDKLNKVTVTPIQTGFKFERVNNWGGFINRKVFFVHFTKNYELIKLDFE
;
A
#
# COMPACT_ATOMS: atom_id res chain seq x y z
N MET A 1 -17.79 9.94 11.30
CA MET A 1 -17.49 10.49 12.65
C MET A 1 -16.51 11.64 12.55
N HIS A 2 -16.70 12.74 13.32
CA HIS A 2 -15.81 13.89 13.36
C HIS A 2 -15.23 14.02 14.77
N ARG A 3 -13.90 14.17 14.89
CA ARG A 3 -13.24 14.44 16.18
C ARG A 3 -13.10 15.94 16.37
N VAL A 4 -13.70 16.46 17.43
CA VAL A 4 -13.74 17.90 17.73
C VAL A 4 -12.33 18.43 17.99
N GLU A 5 -11.92 19.45 17.25
CA GLU A 5 -10.65 20.16 17.40
C GLU A 5 -10.79 21.45 18.23
N ARG A 6 -9.64 22.07 18.54
CA ARG A 6 -9.61 23.31 19.34
C ARG A 6 -10.25 24.46 18.58
N LYS A 7 -11.20 25.17 19.23
CA LYS A 7 -11.98 26.30 18.68
C LYS A 7 -13.11 25.93 17.71
N GLU A 8 -13.40 24.66 17.50
CA GLU A 8 -14.58 24.28 16.73
C GLU A 8 -15.87 24.51 17.53
N THR A 9 -16.93 24.81 16.82
CA THR A 9 -18.29 25.02 17.33
C THR A 9 -19.25 24.09 16.58
N ILE A 10 -20.44 23.86 17.15
CA ILE A 10 -21.51 23.13 16.48
C ILE A 10 -21.78 23.74 15.11
N TYR A 11 -21.80 25.07 15.01
CA TYR A 11 -21.96 25.80 13.75
C TYR A 11 -20.83 25.52 12.74
N SER A 12 -19.55 25.58 13.16
CA SER A 12 -18.44 25.36 12.24
C SER A 12 -18.39 23.91 11.73
N ILE A 13 -18.73 22.94 12.60
CA ILE A 13 -18.78 21.52 12.23
C ILE A 13 -19.97 21.24 11.30
N SER A 14 -21.16 21.78 11.57
CA SER A 14 -22.30 21.59 10.67
C SER A 14 -22.05 22.19 9.30
N ARG A 15 -21.41 23.36 9.22
CA ARG A 15 -20.98 23.96 7.94
C ARG A 15 -19.95 23.12 7.18
N LEU A 16 -18.99 22.54 7.91
CA LEU A 16 -17.94 21.69 7.32
C LEU A 16 -18.53 20.48 6.57
N TYR A 17 -19.65 19.95 7.10
CA TYR A 17 -20.31 18.77 6.54
C TYR A 17 -21.58 19.08 5.75
N GLY A 18 -21.92 20.36 5.53
CA GLY A 18 -23.09 20.78 4.75
C GLY A 18 -24.44 20.37 5.37
N ILE A 19 -24.49 20.22 6.68
CA ILE A 19 -25.68 19.87 7.47
C ILE A 19 -26.11 21.04 8.35
N THR A 20 -27.34 21.00 8.84
CA THR A 20 -27.82 21.98 9.82
C THR A 20 -27.33 21.63 11.22
N GLU A 21 -27.25 22.63 12.12
CA GLU A 21 -26.96 22.40 13.54
C GLU A 21 -27.97 21.46 14.19
N ALA A 22 -29.23 21.55 13.78
CA ALA A 22 -30.30 20.70 14.28
C ALA A 22 -30.08 19.22 13.91
N GLU A 23 -29.64 18.94 12.68
CA GLU A 23 -29.30 17.58 12.23
C GLU A 23 -28.07 17.03 12.97
N LEU A 24 -27.06 17.86 13.18
CA LEU A 24 -25.88 17.46 13.97
C LEU A 24 -26.24 17.14 15.43
N ILE A 25 -27.10 17.95 16.05
CA ILE A 25 -27.61 17.72 17.42
C ILE A 25 -28.53 16.48 17.46
N ALA A 26 -29.34 16.28 16.47
CA ALA A 26 -30.21 15.10 16.39
C ALA A 26 -29.42 13.79 16.32
N ALA A 27 -28.29 13.80 15.59
CA ALA A 27 -27.39 12.66 15.49
C ALA A 27 -26.49 12.47 16.74
N ASN A 28 -26.42 13.50 17.62
CA ASN A 28 -25.61 13.49 18.84
C ASN A 28 -26.43 14.10 20.00
N PRO A 29 -27.39 13.36 20.55
CA PRO A 29 -28.37 13.90 21.53
C PRO A 29 -27.72 14.54 22.77
N GLU A 30 -26.52 14.10 23.13
CA GLU A 30 -25.74 14.65 24.25
C GLU A 30 -25.34 16.12 24.05
N LEU A 31 -25.32 16.65 22.83
CA LEU A 31 -25.04 18.06 22.56
C LEU A 31 -26.17 19.00 23.02
N ARG A 32 -27.33 18.46 23.42
CA ARG A 32 -28.43 19.24 24.01
C ARG A 32 -28.16 19.64 25.45
N THR A 33 -27.36 18.86 26.16
CA THR A 33 -27.09 18.99 27.59
C THR A 33 -25.64 19.29 27.94
N GLU A 34 -24.72 18.91 27.05
CA GLU A 34 -23.28 19.06 27.25
C GLU A 34 -22.66 20.05 26.24
N LYS A 35 -21.69 20.83 26.73
CA LYS A 35 -20.86 21.69 25.86
C LYS A 35 -19.91 20.84 25.02
N LEU A 36 -19.69 21.29 23.78
CA LEU A 36 -18.72 20.69 22.89
C LEU A 36 -17.30 20.68 23.50
N LYS A 37 -16.66 19.53 23.59
CA LYS A 37 -15.33 19.38 24.18
C LYS A 37 -14.35 18.88 23.12
N LYS A 38 -13.13 19.44 23.09
CA LYS A 38 -12.03 18.96 22.25
C LYS A 38 -11.79 17.47 22.48
N GLY A 39 -11.61 16.73 21.38
CA GLY A 39 -11.33 15.29 21.39
C GLY A 39 -12.57 14.40 21.44
N LYS A 40 -13.78 14.96 21.65
CA LYS A 40 -15.03 14.21 21.56
C LYS A 40 -15.32 13.83 20.11
N PHE A 41 -15.84 12.63 19.89
CA PHE A 41 -16.27 12.18 18.57
C PHE A 41 -17.76 12.43 18.38
N LEU A 42 -18.10 13.08 17.25
CA LEU A 42 -19.48 13.34 16.86
C LEU A 42 -19.88 12.45 15.69
N CYS A 43 -21.09 11.95 15.75
CA CYS A 43 -21.73 11.27 14.62
C CYS A 43 -22.20 12.32 13.61
N ILE A 44 -21.75 12.24 12.36
CA ILE A 44 -22.22 13.12 11.30
C ILE A 44 -23.34 12.40 10.55
N PRO A 45 -24.58 12.92 10.55
CA PRO A 45 -25.68 12.29 9.85
C PRO A 45 -25.45 12.34 8.34
N TYR A 46 -25.88 11.30 7.64
CA TYR A 46 -25.85 11.27 6.19
C TYR A 46 -27.11 12.01 5.70
N THR A 47 -26.92 13.22 5.17
CA THR A 47 -27.99 13.89 4.42
C THR A 47 -27.78 13.64 2.96
N SER A 48 -28.69 12.90 2.32
CA SER A 48 -28.89 13.00 0.87
C SER A 48 -29.37 14.41 0.60
N ALA A 49 -28.47 15.31 0.20
CA ALA A 49 -28.76 16.70 -0.10
C ALA A 49 -29.70 16.78 -1.29
N GLY A 50 -30.99 16.89 -1.02
CA GLY A 50 -31.99 17.38 -1.95
C GLY A 50 -31.89 18.90 -2.05
N ASN A 51 -31.55 19.40 -3.22
CA ASN A 51 -31.66 20.79 -3.59
C ASN A 51 -33.11 21.30 -3.38
N SER A 52 -33.28 22.24 -2.47
CA SER A 52 -34.52 23.00 -2.37
C SER A 52 -34.31 24.38 -2.99
N GLN A 53 -34.47 24.46 -4.29
CA GLN A 53 -34.90 25.70 -4.96
C GLN A 53 -36.41 25.60 -5.19
N LYS A 54 -37.12 26.57 -4.64
CA LYS A 54 -38.54 26.77 -4.93
C LYS A 54 -38.66 27.21 -6.38
N GLU A 55 -39.24 26.35 -7.22
CA GLU A 55 -39.83 26.73 -8.49
C GLU A 55 -41.32 26.39 -8.48
N GLN A 56 -42.07 27.28 -9.08
CA GLN A 56 -43.54 27.31 -9.14
C GLN A 56 -44.10 26.08 -9.84
N GLU A 57 -45.20 25.55 -9.29
CA GLU A 57 -45.97 24.44 -9.84
C GLU A 57 -46.55 24.79 -11.21
N GLN A 58 -46.20 24.01 -12.22
CA GLN A 58 -47.00 23.76 -13.41
C GLN A 58 -47.48 22.31 -13.39
N PRO A 59 -48.74 21.99 -13.82
CA PRO A 59 -49.26 20.63 -13.70
C PRO A 59 -48.59 19.70 -14.72
N VAL A 60 -47.85 18.73 -14.23
CA VAL A 60 -47.19 17.69 -15.02
C VAL A 60 -48.07 16.45 -15.04
N SER A 61 -48.29 15.92 -16.24
CA SER A 61 -48.96 14.65 -16.52
C SER A 61 -48.34 13.48 -15.74
N PRO A 62 -49.08 12.41 -15.42
CA PRO A 62 -48.56 11.33 -14.57
C PRO A 62 -47.41 10.62 -15.24
N THR A 63 -46.21 10.80 -14.65
CA THR A 63 -45.02 10.06 -15.03
C THR A 63 -45.18 8.63 -14.54
N THR A 64 -45.18 7.68 -15.44
CA THR A 64 -45.15 6.24 -15.15
C THR A 64 -43.98 5.95 -14.22
N ILE A 65 -44.24 5.36 -13.05
CA ILE A 65 -43.26 4.85 -12.13
C ILE A 65 -42.48 3.75 -12.87
N PRO A 66 -41.14 3.85 -13.02
CA PRO A 66 -40.38 2.78 -13.68
C PRO A 66 -40.55 1.46 -12.91
N THR A 67 -40.77 0.39 -13.64
CA THR A 67 -40.91 -0.96 -13.07
C THR A 67 -39.58 -1.39 -12.47
N ASP A 68 -39.59 -2.29 -11.46
CA ASP A 68 -38.40 -2.82 -10.84
C ASP A 68 -37.39 -3.40 -11.85
N ASN A 69 -37.85 -3.96 -12.95
CA ASN A 69 -37.02 -4.43 -14.07
C ASN A 69 -36.28 -3.29 -14.79
N GLU A 70 -36.84 -2.10 -14.93
CA GLU A 70 -36.15 -0.93 -15.52
C GLU A 70 -35.11 -0.32 -14.53
N LEU A 71 -35.37 -0.42 -13.24
CA LEU A 71 -34.40 -0.02 -12.20
C LEU A 71 -33.21 -1.00 -12.09
N PHE A 72 -33.45 -2.29 -12.32
CA PHE A 72 -32.43 -3.33 -12.25
C PHE A 72 -31.71 -3.57 -13.59
N ASP A 73 -32.32 -3.28 -14.74
CA ASP A 73 -31.67 -3.37 -16.06
C ASP A 73 -30.56 -2.31 -16.28
N LYS A 74 -30.49 -1.27 -15.45
CA LYS A 74 -29.35 -0.34 -15.42
C LYS A 74 -28.03 -1.02 -14.94
N SER A 75 -28.08 -2.24 -14.45
CA SER A 75 -26.92 -3.04 -14.07
C SER A 75 -26.14 -3.64 -15.24
N LYS A 76 -26.68 -3.62 -16.44
CA LYS A 76 -25.99 -4.02 -17.69
C LYS A 76 -25.47 -2.82 -18.48
N LYS A 77 -24.94 -1.80 -17.84
CA LYS A 77 -24.03 -0.90 -18.55
C LYS A 77 -22.79 -1.73 -18.93
N GLU A 78 -22.69 -2.07 -20.21
CA GLU A 78 -21.44 -2.54 -20.79
C GLU A 78 -20.35 -1.58 -20.31
N ASN A 79 -19.27 -2.12 -19.74
CA ASN A 79 -18.13 -1.29 -19.34
C ASN A 79 -17.71 -0.49 -20.57
N PRO A 80 -17.72 0.85 -20.55
CA PRO A 80 -17.33 1.63 -21.70
C PRO A 80 -15.85 1.34 -21.98
N LYS A 81 -15.60 0.49 -22.97
CA LYS A 81 -14.25 0.11 -23.37
C LYS A 81 -13.52 1.34 -23.86
N ILE A 82 -12.31 1.54 -23.37
CA ILE A 82 -11.41 2.55 -23.90
C ILE A 82 -10.78 1.95 -25.17
N ALA A 83 -11.03 2.56 -26.31
CA ALA A 83 -10.52 2.07 -27.60
C ALA A 83 -8.99 2.10 -27.66
N THR A 84 -8.38 3.17 -27.19
CA THR A 84 -6.93 3.31 -27.04
C THR A 84 -6.63 3.95 -25.71
N ILE A 85 -5.85 3.29 -24.86
CA ILE A 85 -5.45 3.81 -23.56
C ILE A 85 -4.31 4.80 -23.77
N LYS A 86 -4.52 6.07 -23.37
CA LYS A 86 -3.48 7.10 -23.38
C LYS A 86 -2.87 7.20 -21.98
N ALA A 87 -1.61 6.84 -21.86
CA ALA A 87 -0.89 6.83 -20.61
C ALA A 87 0.31 7.78 -20.65
N ALA A 88 0.42 8.67 -19.68
CA ALA A 88 1.59 9.51 -19.49
C ALA A 88 2.52 8.88 -18.43
N VAL A 89 3.83 8.90 -18.70
CA VAL A 89 4.87 8.54 -17.73
C VAL A 89 5.68 9.79 -17.44
N MET A 90 5.60 10.26 -16.20
CA MET A 90 6.22 11.52 -15.73
C MET A 90 7.27 11.19 -14.67
N LEU A 91 8.53 11.04 -15.07
CA LEU A 91 9.62 10.62 -14.20
C LEU A 91 10.86 11.50 -14.38
N PRO A 92 11.73 11.62 -13.36
CA PRO A 92 12.96 12.39 -13.44
C PRO A 92 14.06 11.58 -14.14
N PHE A 93 14.04 11.56 -15.46
CA PHE A 93 15.07 10.90 -16.27
C PHE A 93 16.40 11.66 -16.29
N MET A 94 16.38 12.96 -15.97
CA MET A 94 17.55 13.84 -15.91
C MET A 94 18.38 13.77 -17.19
N THR A 95 17.71 13.93 -18.34
CA THR A 95 18.32 13.80 -19.67
C THR A 95 19.39 14.83 -19.96
N ASP A 96 19.43 15.92 -19.19
CA ASP A 96 20.48 16.94 -19.22
C ASP A 96 21.74 16.59 -18.41
N GLY A 97 21.76 15.44 -17.73
CA GLY A 97 22.87 14.99 -16.90
C GLY A 97 22.97 15.67 -15.52
N SER A 98 21.96 16.44 -15.10
CA SER A 98 21.98 17.21 -13.85
C SER A 98 21.71 16.37 -12.59
N GLY A 99 21.28 15.12 -12.74
CA GLY A 99 20.82 14.28 -11.64
C GLY A 99 21.87 13.33 -11.04
N ASN A 100 21.46 12.67 -9.97
CA ASN A 100 22.20 11.53 -9.42
C ASN A 100 22.08 10.34 -10.37
N ARG A 101 23.22 9.76 -10.77
CA ARG A 101 23.28 8.67 -11.74
C ARG A 101 22.51 7.42 -11.29
N ASP A 102 22.57 7.07 -10.01
CA ASP A 102 21.87 5.88 -9.50
C ASP A 102 20.35 6.07 -9.50
N GLU A 103 19.89 7.29 -9.25
CA GLU A 103 18.48 7.64 -9.34
C GLU A 103 18.00 7.62 -10.79
N GLN A 104 18.77 8.19 -11.69
CA GLN A 104 18.51 8.15 -13.13
C GLN A 104 18.38 6.71 -13.62
N ILE A 105 19.32 5.83 -13.25
CA ILE A 105 19.29 4.39 -13.60
C ILE A 105 17.99 3.76 -13.10
N ARG A 106 17.59 4.02 -11.86
CA ARG A 106 16.34 3.46 -11.28
C ARG A 106 15.10 3.91 -12.04
N MET A 107 15.02 5.18 -12.43
CA MET A 107 13.88 5.71 -13.18
C MET A 107 13.82 5.15 -14.60
N VAL A 108 14.98 4.99 -15.24
CA VAL A 108 15.08 4.34 -16.55
C VAL A 108 14.68 2.87 -16.46
N GLU A 109 15.17 2.13 -15.47
CA GLU A 109 14.77 0.72 -15.25
C GLU A 109 13.27 0.56 -15.02
N TYR A 110 12.67 1.45 -14.23
CA TYR A 110 11.21 1.44 -14.04
C TYR A 110 10.49 1.62 -15.38
N TYR A 111 10.92 2.58 -16.19
CA TYR A 111 10.31 2.83 -17.48
C TYR A 111 10.53 1.66 -18.48
N GLU A 112 11.70 1.05 -18.48
CA GLU A 112 12.00 -0.13 -19.27
C GLU A 112 11.06 -1.30 -18.92
N GLY A 113 10.87 -1.57 -17.64
CA GLY A 113 9.90 -2.57 -17.17
C GLY A 113 8.46 -2.22 -17.52
N PHE A 114 8.08 -0.95 -17.43
CA PHE A 114 6.79 -0.46 -17.86
C PHE A 114 6.55 -0.68 -19.35
N LEU A 115 7.54 -0.43 -20.21
CA LEU A 115 7.45 -0.71 -21.65
C LEU A 115 7.28 -2.20 -21.96
N MET A 116 7.92 -3.08 -21.19
CA MET A 116 7.69 -4.53 -21.32
C MET A 116 6.26 -4.93 -20.96
N ALA A 117 5.64 -4.26 -19.98
CA ALA A 117 4.23 -4.47 -19.66
C ALA A 117 3.32 -4.00 -20.79
N VAL A 118 3.62 -2.85 -21.39
CA VAL A 118 2.90 -2.32 -22.56
C VAL A 118 2.97 -3.29 -23.73
N ASP A 119 4.15 -3.80 -24.04
CA ASP A 119 4.36 -4.76 -25.12
C ASP A 119 3.57 -6.05 -24.89
N SER A 120 3.65 -6.61 -23.69
CA SER A 120 2.87 -7.80 -23.30
C SER A 120 1.37 -7.63 -23.44
N LEU A 121 0.84 -6.41 -23.25
CA LEU A 121 -0.57 -6.10 -23.43
C LEU A 121 -0.92 -5.85 -24.90
N LYS A 122 -0.04 -5.21 -25.66
CA LYS A 122 -0.20 -5.04 -27.12
C LYS A 122 -0.26 -6.39 -27.86
N GLU A 123 0.56 -7.35 -27.47
CA GLU A 123 0.49 -8.73 -27.99
C GLU A 123 -0.88 -9.38 -27.74
N LYS A 124 -1.61 -8.94 -26.68
CA LYS A 124 -2.98 -9.37 -26.35
C LYS A 124 -4.06 -8.52 -27.01
N GLY A 125 -3.69 -7.64 -27.94
CA GLY A 125 -4.62 -6.80 -28.70
C GLY A 125 -5.06 -5.52 -27.98
N VAL A 126 -4.39 -5.10 -26.88
CA VAL A 126 -4.70 -3.83 -26.20
C VAL A 126 -4.02 -2.67 -26.93
N SER A 127 -4.79 -1.67 -27.36
CA SER A 127 -4.26 -0.44 -27.96
C SER A 127 -3.82 0.55 -26.89
N ILE A 128 -2.56 0.97 -26.91
CA ILE A 128 -1.95 1.84 -25.88
C ILE A 128 -1.04 2.86 -26.55
N ASP A 129 -1.25 4.14 -26.25
CA ASP A 129 -0.38 5.26 -26.61
C ASP A 129 0.36 5.73 -25.36
N ILE A 130 1.68 5.82 -25.42
CA ILE A 130 2.54 6.23 -24.31
C ILE A 130 3.13 7.62 -24.60
N TYR A 131 2.97 8.52 -23.62
CA TYR A 131 3.52 9.86 -23.61
C TYR A 131 4.54 9.96 -22.46
N THR A 132 5.81 10.11 -22.78
CA THR A 132 6.89 10.10 -21.79
C THR A 132 7.48 11.50 -21.63
N TYR A 133 7.60 11.93 -20.37
CA TYR A 133 8.08 13.26 -20.02
C TYR A 133 9.13 13.20 -18.92
N ASP A 134 10.22 13.95 -19.10
CA ASP A 134 11.23 14.17 -18.08
C ASP A 134 10.75 15.27 -17.12
N THR A 135 10.53 14.92 -15.86
CA THR A 135 10.09 15.90 -14.84
C THR A 135 11.24 16.63 -14.19
N TYR A 136 12.47 16.19 -14.43
CA TYR A 136 13.62 16.66 -13.66
C TYR A 136 13.32 16.63 -12.15
N ASN A 137 14.11 17.37 -11.36
CA ASN A 137 13.92 17.51 -9.91
C ASN A 137 13.19 18.79 -9.50
N ASN A 138 12.42 19.41 -10.40
CA ASN A 138 11.78 20.69 -10.13
C ASN A 138 10.30 20.74 -10.56
N THR A 139 9.53 21.59 -9.91
CA THR A 139 8.10 21.76 -10.20
C THR A 139 7.81 22.60 -11.45
N SER A 140 8.77 23.34 -11.96
CA SER A 140 8.60 24.17 -13.18
C SER A 140 8.44 23.28 -14.41
N SER A 141 9.27 22.23 -14.52
CA SER A 141 9.17 21.23 -15.60
C SER A 141 7.81 20.53 -15.57
N VAL A 142 7.34 20.14 -14.39
CA VAL A 142 6.00 19.53 -14.21
C VAL A 142 4.92 20.49 -14.72
N LYS A 143 4.94 21.76 -14.33
CA LYS A 143 3.94 22.75 -14.80
C LYS A 143 3.97 22.92 -16.32
N SER A 144 5.14 22.93 -16.92
CA SER A 144 5.30 23.03 -18.39
C SER A 144 4.73 21.78 -19.10
N ILE A 145 4.93 20.60 -18.55
CA ILE A 145 4.36 19.35 -19.06
C ILE A 145 2.82 19.39 -18.97
N LEU A 146 2.27 19.76 -17.80
CA LEU A 146 0.83 19.82 -17.59
C LEU A 146 0.11 20.88 -18.44
N ALA A 147 0.84 21.89 -18.94
CA ALA A 147 0.30 22.90 -19.84
C ALA A 147 0.10 22.41 -21.29
N LYS A 148 0.66 21.24 -21.65
CA LYS A 148 0.52 20.66 -22.99
C LYS A 148 -0.93 20.20 -23.21
N ASP A 149 -1.47 20.42 -24.39
CA ASP A 149 -2.88 20.12 -24.69
C ASP A 149 -3.19 18.61 -24.66
N GLU A 150 -2.24 17.78 -25.08
CA GLU A 150 -2.39 16.33 -25.06
C GLU A 150 -2.56 15.77 -23.65
N MET A 151 -2.02 16.44 -22.62
CA MET A 151 -2.12 15.97 -21.21
C MET A 151 -3.55 15.91 -20.70
N LYS A 152 -4.45 16.77 -21.19
CA LYS A 152 -5.87 16.76 -20.80
C LYS A 152 -6.61 15.52 -21.29
N ASN A 153 -6.06 14.83 -22.27
CA ASN A 153 -6.68 13.66 -22.91
C ASN A 153 -6.13 12.32 -22.39
N MET A 154 -5.29 12.35 -21.36
CA MET A 154 -4.75 11.11 -20.76
C MET A 154 -5.84 10.35 -19.99
N ASN A 155 -5.77 9.03 -20.04
CA ASN A 155 -6.58 8.17 -19.17
C ASN A 155 -5.92 7.94 -17.82
N ILE A 156 -4.57 7.93 -17.81
CA ILE A 156 -3.78 7.64 -16.62
C ILE A 156 -2.39 8.31 -16.71
N ILE A 157 -1.88 8.72 -15.56
CA ILE A 157 -0.52 9.26 -15.38
C ILE A 157 0.22 8.37 -14.38
N PHE A 158 1.45 7.96 -14.70
CA PHE A 158 2.38 7.24 -13.83
C PHE A 158 3.52 8.18 -13.40
N GLY A 159 3.69 8.37 -12.11
CA GLY A 159 4.56 9.37 -11.50
C GLY A 159 3.73 10.44 -10.79
N PRO A 160 4.36 11.53 -10.35
CA PRO A 160 5.80 11.80 -10.35
C PRO A 160 6.56 11.00 -9.28
N ALA A 161 7.91 11.17 -9.25
CA ALA A 161 8.75 10.51 -8.26
C ALA A 161 8.91 11.32 -6.97
N TYR A 162 8.99 12.64 -7.05
CA TYR A 162 9.27 13.50 -5.91
C TYR A 162 8.01 14.04 -5.22
N PRO A 163 8.01 14.11 -3.86
CA PRO A 163 6.85 14.58 -3.09
C PRO A 163 6.34 15.96 -3.49
N GLU A 164 7.26 16.90 -3.73
CA GLU A 164 6.94 18.28 -4.09
C GLU A 164 6.28 18.42 -5.46
N GLN A 165 6.44 17.42 -6.32
CA GLN A 165 5.82 17.36 -7.65
C GLN A 165 4.41 16.74 -7.60
N VAL A 166 4.05 16.04 -6.52
CA VAL A 166 2.77 15.30 -6.43
C VAL A 166 1.59 16.25 -6.50
N LYS A 167 1.58 17.31 -5.68
CA LYS A 167 0.42 18.20 -5.59
C LYS A 167 -0.02 18.80 -6.93
N PRO A 168 0.86 19.43 -7.74
CA PRO A 168 0.44 19.99 -9.02
C PRO A 168 -0.09 18.93 -10.00
N VAL A 169 0.48 17.71 -10.03
CA VAL A 169 -0.01 16.62 -10.88
C VAL A 169 -1.35 16.10 -10.36
N ALA A 170 -1.50 15.98 -9.06
CA ALA A 170 -2.73 15.52 -8.42
C ALA A 170 -3.91 16.48 -8.65
N ASP A 171 -3.68 17.78 -8.51
CA ASP A 171 -4.68 18.81 -8.78
C ASP A 171 -5.11 18.79 -10.27
N PHE A 172 -4.14 18.63 -11.18
CA PHE A 172 -4.41 18.50 -12.61
C PHE A 172 -5.21 17.24 -12.94
N ALA A 173 -4.82 16.11 -12.39
CA ALA A 173 -5.46 14.81 -12.58
C ALA A 173 -6.94 14.86 -12.11
N LYS A 174 -7.17 15.41 -10.92
CA LYS A 174 -8.54 15.61 -10.36
C LYS A 174 -9.39 16.49 -11.27
N LYS A 175 -8.85 17.63 -11.71
CA LYS A 175 -9.56 18.60 -12.56
C LYS A 175 -10.00 17.98 -13.89
N ASN A 176 -9.17 17.12 -14.49
CA ASN A 176 -9.38 16.54 -15.80
C ASN A 176 -9.92 15.09 -15.76
N ASN A 177 -10.26 14.58 -14.57
CA ASN A 177 -10.74 13.21 -14.36
C ASN A 177 -9.75 12.15 -14.89
N ILE A 178 -8.46 12.36 -14.63
CA ILE A 178 -7.36 11.49 -15.03
C ILE A 178 -6.91 10.68 -13.81
N ARG A 179 -6.61 9.41 -13.96
CA ARG A 179 -6.04 8.56 -12.92
C ARG A 179 -4.57 8.90 -12.69
N LEU A 180 -4.16 8.97 -11.43
CA LEU A 180 -2.79 9.27 -11.06
C LEU A 180 -2.20 8.16 -10.20
N VAL A 181 -1.26 7.43 -10.75
CA VAL A 181 -0.51 6.38 -10.05
C VAL A 181 0.79 6.96 -9.53
N ILE A 182 0.98 6.92 -8.20
CA ILE A 182 2.19 7.40 -7.51
C ILE A 182 3.00 6.19 -7.07
N PRO A 183 4.08 5.82 -7.80
CA PRO A 183 4.77 4.55 -7.54
C PRO A 183 5.81 4.62 -6.42
N PHE A 184 6.42 5.78 -6.15
CA PHE A 184 7.65 5.84 -5.35
C PHE A 184 7.50 6.50 -4.00
N THR A 185 6.91 7.70 -3.94
CA THR A 185 6.81 8.43 -2.67
C THR A 185 5.64 7.95 -1.83
N SER A 186 5.90 7.76 -0.54
CA SER A 186 4.86 7.55 0.48
C SER A 186 4.54 8.83 1.25
N LYS A 187 5.23 9.93 0.91
CA LYS A 187 5.05 11.25 1.56
C LYS A 187 3.96 12.04 0.86
N GLY A 188 3.19 12.79 1.63
CA GLY A 188 2.10 13.65 1.15
C GLY A 188 0.73 13.18 1.63
N ASN A 189 -0.21 14.11 1.66
CA ASN A 189 -1.58 13.87 2.14
C ASN A 189 -2.61 13.98 1.01
N GLU A 190 -2.17 14.13 -0.23
CA GLU A 190 -3.02 14.34 -1.39
C GLU A 190 -4.00 13.18 -1.60
N VAL A 191 -3.57 11.95 -1.30
CA VAL A 191 -4.41 10.74 -1.40
C VAL A 191 -5.67 10.82 -0.54
N PHE A 192 -5.66 11.55 0.58
CA PHE A 192 -6.82 11.66 1.48
C PHE A 192 -7.93 12.56 0.93
N ASN A 193 -7.62 13.43 -0.04
CA ASN A 193 -8.55 14.44 -0.55
C ASN A 193 -8.72 14.39 -2.08
N ASN A 194 -8.12 13.42 -2.74
CA ASN A 194 -8.14 13.32 -4.19
C ASN A 194 -8.45 11.88 -4.65
N PRO A 195 -9.67 11.62 -5.15
CA PRO A 195 -10.12 10.28 -5.55
C PRO A 195 -9.39 9.72 -6.77
N SER A 196 -8.65 10.57 -7.51
CA SER A 196 -7.92 10.14 -8.71
C SER A 196 -6.58 9.44 -8.39
N ILE A 197 -6.12 9.45 -7.13
CA ILE A 197 -4.80 8.96 -6.73
C ILE A 197 -4.83 7.48 -6.40
N TYR A 198 -3.83 6.77 -6.90
CA TYR A 198 -3.46 5.39 -6.54
C TYR A 198 -2.02 5.38 -6.03
N GLN A 199 -1.85 5.27 -4.73
CA GLN A 199 -0.54 5.26 -4.09
C GLN A 199 -0.03 3.84 -3.94
N ILE A 200 1.07 3.50 -4.63
CA ILE A 200 1.68 2.16 -4.62
C ILE A 200 2.53 1.96 -3.36
N ASN A 201 3.44 2.92 -3.10
CA ASN A 201 4.28 2.89 -1.93
C ASN A 201 3.52 3.50 -0.75
N THR A 202 2.88 2.64 0.04
CA THR A 202 2.08 3.03 1.21
C THR A 202 2.98 3.13 2.44
N PRO A 203 2.83 4.18 3.28
CA PRO A 203 3.54 4.23 4.56
C PRO A 203 3.26 2.97 5.39
N GLN A 204 4.29 2.40 6.01
CA GLN A 204 4.18 1.10 6.69
C GLN A 204 3.11 1.08 7.78
N SER A 205 2.89 2.21 8.48
CA SER A 205 1.84 2.33 9.50
C SER A 205 0.43 2.00 9.00
N TYR A 206 0.14 2.21 7.70
CA TYR A 206 -1.14 1.83 7.09
C TYR A 206 -1.23 0.33 6.78
N LEU A 207 -0.11 -0.37 6.79
CA LEU A 207 -0.05 -1.81 6.53
C LEU A 207 -0.14 -2.63 7.83
N TYR A 208 0.07 -2.01 8.99
CA TYR A 208 0.19 -2.73 10.26
C TYR A 208 -1.03 -3.58 10.59
N SER A 209 -2.25 -3.09 10.35
CA SER A 209 -3.46 -3.88 10.60
C SER A 209 -3.55 -5.14 9.74
N GLU A 210 -3.11 -5.08 8.48
CA GLU A 210 -3.01 -6.27 7.61
C GLU A 210 -1.96 -7.24 8.15
N VAL A 211 -0.81 -6.72 8.59
CA VAL A 211 0.26 -7.54 9.18
C VAL A 211 -0.25 -8.24 10.45
N TYR A 212 -0.98 -7.55 11.33
CA TYR A 212 -1.50 -8.13 12.55
C TYR A 212 -2.54 -9.22 12.27
N GLU A 213 -3.45 -8.98 11.32
CA GLU A 213 -4.43 -9.97 10.89
C GLU A 213 -3.74 -11.22 10.34
N HIS A 214 -2.77 -11.04 9.43
CA HIS A 214 -2.03 -12.16 8.85
C HIS A 214 -1.18 -12.89 9.90
N PHE A 215 -0.57 -12.15 10.84
CA PHE A 215 0.18 -12.71 11.94
C PHE A 215 -0.70 -13.60 12.82
N THR A 216 -1.83 -13.11 13.29
CA THR A 216 -2.73 -13.85 14.15
C THR A 216 -3.42 -15.03 13.43
N ARG A 217 -3.63 -14.95 12.12
CA ARG A 217 -4.09 -16.07 11.29
C ARG A 217 -3.03 -17.17 11.15
N LYS A 218 -1.76 -16.77 11.00
CA LYS A 218 -0.65 -17.71 10.84
C LYS A 218 -0.26 -18.36 12.17
N PHE A 219 -0.19 -17.58 13.24
CA PHE A 219 0.33 -17.97 14.55
C PHE A 219 -0.79 -18.04 15.59
N THR A 220 -1.84 -18.83 15.30
CA THR A 220 -3.01 -18.98 16.17
C THR A 220 -2.69 -19.65 17.49
N ASN A 221 -1.67 -20.52 17.53
CA ASN A 221 -1.25 -21.29 18.69
C ASN A 221 0.17 -20.87 19.11
N ALA A 222 0.41 -19.57 19.25
CA ALA A 222 1.72 -19.02 19.52
C ALA A 222 1.90 -18.57 20.97
N ASN A 223 3.16 -18.62 21.41
CA ASN A 223 3.70 -17.89 22.54
C ASN A 223 4.68 -16.84 21.95
N VAL A 224 4.38 -15.55 22.08
CA VAL A 224 5.16 -14.49 21.45
C VAL A 224 6.18 -13.94 22.45
N ILE A 225 7.44 -13.83 22.04
CA ILE A 225 8.53 -13.31 22.86
C ILE A 225 9.14 -12.09 22.15
N PHE A 226 8.87 -10.88 22.68
CA PHE A 226 9.50 -9.66 22.19
C PHE A 226 10.90 -9.53 22.73
N LEU A 227 11.85 -9.14 21.85
CA LEU A 227 13.28 -9.01 22.18
C LEU A 227 13.75 -7.59 21.92
N ASP A 228 14.00 -6.84 23.00
CA ASP A 228 14.58 -5.51 22.95
C ASP A 228 16.10 -5.58 23.05
N ALA A 229 16.78 -5.47 21.92
CA ALA A 229 18.25 -5.52 21.85
C ALA A 229 18.96 -4.28 22.41
N GLU A 230 18.20 -3.27 22.84
CA GLU A 230 18.71 -1.96 23.30
C GLU A 230 19.75 -1.37 22.33
N ASP A 231 19.39 -1.37 21.04
CA ASP A 231 20.21 -0.80 19.96
C ASP A 231 19.94 0.69 19.71
N GLY A 232 18.99 1.26 20.46
CA GLY A 232 18.63 2.68 20.41
C GLY A 232 17.59 3.03 19.33
N ASP A 233 17.25 2.09 18.44
CA ASP A 233 16.22 2.30 17.42
C ASP A 233 14.80 2.11 17.99
N LYS A 234 13.89 2.99 17.59
CA LYS A 234 12.47 2.99 18.01
C LYS A 234 11.49 3.01 16.85
N ASP A 235 11.96 2.80 15.65
CA ASP A 235 11.14 2.84 14.43
C ASP A 235 9.97 1.85 14.45
N LYS A 236 10.11 0.75 15.21
CA LYS A 236 9.06 -0.27 15.33
C LYS A 236 8.15 -0.11 16.56
N ALA A 237 8.33 0.95 17.35
CA ALA A 237 7.59 1.13 18.60
C ALA A 237 6.06 1.11 18.40
N ASP A 238 5.55 1.81 17.39
CA ASP A 238 4.10 1.83 17.08
C ASP A 238 3.63 0.46 16.56
N PHE A 239 4.42 -0.22 15.74
CA PHE A 239 4.14 -1.58 15.29
C PHE A 239 4.05 -2.55 16.47
N ILE A 240 5.04 -2.56 17.35
CA ILE A 240 5.08 -3.46 18.53
C ILE A 240 3.91 -3.16 19.47
N LYS A 241 3.61 -1.89 19.71
CA LYS A 241 2.47 -1.49 20.54
C LYS A 241 1.16 -2.03 19.98
N GLY A 242 0.90 -1.81 18.69
CA GLY A 242 -0.33 -2.28 18.04
C GLY A 242 -0.42 -3.81 18.00
N LEU A 243 0.70 -4.50 17.73
CA LEU A 243 0.72 -5.97 17.76
C LEU A 243 0.42 -6.51 19.16
N LYS A 244 0.98 -5.93 20.23
CA LYS A 244 0.67 -6.32 21.61
C LYS A 244 -0.82 -6.12 21.95
N GLU A 245 -1.45 -5.06 21.46
CA GLU A 245 -2.89 -4.84 21.62
C GLU A 245 -3.72 -5.91 20.90
N GLU A 246 -3.33 -6.26 19.67
CA GLU A 246 -3.99 -7.33 18.90
C GLU A 246 -3.83 -8.70 19.57
N LEU A 247 -2.63 -9.04 20.04
CA LEU A 247 -2.36 -10.30 20.76
C LEU A 247 -3.22 -10.41 22.03
N LYS A 248 -3.37 -9.32 22.80
CA LYS A 248 -4.27 -9.28 23.95
C LYS A 248 -5.72 -9.53 23.54
N GLY A 249 -6.19 -8.88 22.48
CA GLY A 249 -7.54 -9.08 21.95
C GLY A 249 -7.83 -10.51 21.50
N LYS A 250 -6.81 -11.21 21.00
CA LYS A 250 -6.89 -12.62 20.58
C LYS A 250 -6.51 -13.62 21.67
N HIS A 251 -6.18 -13.19 22.89
CA HIS A 251 -5.74 -14.03 24.00
C HIS A 251 -4.47 -14.85 23.69
N ILE A 252 -3.60 -14.35 22.83
CA ILE A 252 -2.31 -14.96 22.52
C ILE A 252 -1.29 -14.48 23.58
N PRO A 253 -0.64 -15.40 24.33
CA PRO A 253 0.31 -15.03 25.36
C PRO A 253 1.56 -14.38 24.78
N PHE A 254 2.11 -13.40 25.50
CA PHE A 254 3.38 -12.81 25.14
C PHE A 254 4.19 -12.33 26.35
N THR A 255 5.49 -12.31 26.18
CA THR A 255 6.49 -11.82 27.16
C THR A 255 7.46 -10.86 26.49
N GLU A 256 8.30 -10.17 27.27
CA GLU A 256 9.34 -9.27 26.77
C GLU A 256 10.65 -9.49 27.53
N LEU A 257 11.74 -9.62 26.79
CA LEU A 257 13.10 -9.69 27.32
C LEU A 257 13.93 -8.50 26.77
N LYS A 258 14.85 -7.95 27.57
CA LYS A 258 15.61 -6.74 27.24
C LYS A 258 17.08 -6.86 27.50
N GLY A 259 17.87 -6.28 26.61
CA GLY A 259 19.31 -6.05 26.77
C GLY A 259 20.10 -7.28 27.21
N GLU A 260 20.92 -7.13 28.24
CA GLU A 260 21.76 -8.20 28.78
C GLU A 260 20.96 -9.38 29.39
N ALA A 261 19.66 -9.18 29.68
CA ALA A 261 18.80 -10.27 30.14
C ALA A 261 18.43 -11.26 29.02
N ILE A 262 18.78 -10.99 27.76
CA ILE A 262 18.56 -11.91 26.64
C ILE A 262 19.70 -12.91 26.59
N THR A 263 19.56 -14.02 27.29
CA THR A 263 20.49 -15.15 27.34
C THR A 263 19.80 -16.44 26.94
N PRO A 264 20.51 -17.51 26.56
CA PRO A 264 19.88 -18.79 26.24
C PRO A 264 18.98 -19.32 27.35
N GLU A 265 19.36 -19.12 28.63
CA GLU A 265 18.58 -19.55 29.78
C GLU A 265 17.27 -18.77 29.92
N SER A 266 17.30 -17.44 29.76
CA SER A 266 16.10 -16.61 29.85
C SER A 266 15.18 -16.81 28.65
N LEU A 267 15.73 -17.01 27.45
CA LEU A 267 14.99 -17.36 26.26
C LEU A 267 14.24 -18.69 26.46
N LYS A 268 14.94 -19.73 26.96
CA LYS A 268 14.33 -21.01 27.31
C LYS A 268 13.24 -20.85 28.38
N GLY A 269 13.49 -20.03 29.40
CA GLY A 269 12.51 -19.75 30.47
C GLY A 269 11.23 -19.05 29.96
N ALA A 270 11.32 -18.28 28.87
CA ALA A 270 10.19 -17.61 28.23
C ALA A 270 9.44 -18.52 27.24
N MET A 271 10.04 -19.62 26.79
CA MET A 271 9.42 -20.56 25.84
C MET A 271 8.34 -21.43 26.47
N ASN A 272 7.39 -21.83 25.64
CA ASN A 272 6.35 -22.81 25.96
C ASN A 272 6.58 -24.10 25.16
N ALA A 273 6.54 -25.24 25.82
CA ALA A 273 6.85 -26.54 25.19
C ALA A 273 5.77 -27.02 24.20
N THR A 274 4.54 -26.51 24.30
CA THR A 274 3.39 -26.97 23.49
C THR A 274 2.96 -25.98 22.41
N LEU A 275 3.41 -24.73 22.51
CA LEU A 275 3.06 -23.64 21.59
C LEU A 275 4.20 -23.38 20.60
N ASP A 276 3.87 -22.67 19.52
CA ASP A 276 4.87 -22.11 18.61
C ASP A 276 5.50 -20.86 19.24
N ASN A 277 6.79 -20.92 19.56
CA ASN A 277 7.50 -19.78 20.18
C ASN A 277 7.97 -18.83 19.08
N VAL A 278 7.32 -17.68 18.97
CA VAL A 278 7.61 -16.67 17.93
C VAL A 278 8.38 -15.52 18.55
N PHE A 279 9.66 -15.37 18.17
CA PHE A 279 10.52 -14.33 18.63
C PHE A 279 10.42 -13.11 17.71
N ILE A 280 10.20 -11.92 18.29
CA ILE A 280 10.01 -10.67 17.55
C ILE A 280 10.94 -9.61 18.13
N PRO A 281 12.05 -9.26 17.43
CA PRO A 281 12.85 -8.11 17.82
C PRO A 281 12.04 -6.82 17.84
N THR A 282 12.26 -5.94 18.80
CA THR A 282 11.59 -4.63 18.87
C THR A 282 12.21 -3.59 17.95
N SER A 283 13.30 -3.94 17.28
CA SER A 283 14.00 -3.17 16.26
C SER A 283 14.24 -4.03 15.01
N GLY A 284 14.14 -3.41 13.82
CA GLY A 284 14.40 -4.06 12.53
C GLY A 284 15.84 -3.95 12.04
N THR A 285 16.74 -3.34 12.82
CA THR A 285 18.11 -3.03 12.38
C THR A 285 19.01 -4.25 12.28
N ASN A 286 20.07 -4.14 11.47
CA ASN A 286 21.11 -5.16 11.40
C ASN A 286 21.85 -5.34 12.74
N ILE A 287 21.98 -4.26 13.53
CA ILE A 287 22.60 -4.31 14.86
C ILE A 287 21.81 -5.20 15.81
N ALA A 288 20.48 -5.09 15.81
CA ALA A 288 19.63 -5.98 16.59
C ALA A 288 19.81 -7.44 16.18
N LEU A 289 19.85 -7.74 14.89
CA LEU A 289 20.09 -9.11 14.40
C LEU A 289 21.45 -9.65 14.84
N ILE A 290 22.52 -8.87 14.71
CA ILE A 290 23.86 -9.27 15.14
C ILE A 290 23.89 -9.63 16.63
N LYS A 291 23.16 -8.90 17.48
CA LYS A 291 23.08 -9.17 18.93
C LYS A 291 22.23 -10.40 19.25
N LEU A 292 21.09 -10.55 18.57
CA LEU A 292 20.04 -11.52 18.94
C LEU A 292 20.23 -12.91 18.31
N LEU A 293 20.64 -12.98 17.03
CA LEU A 293 20.74 -14.25 16.32
C LEU A 293 21.64 -15.28 16.99
N PRO A 294 22.84 -14.94 17.52
CA PRO A 294 23.67 -15.93 18.21
C PRO A 294 22.98 -16.54 19.42
N GLN A 295 22.26 -15.75 20.23
CA GLN A 295 21.55 -16.21 21.41
C GLN A 295 20.40 -17.15 21.03
N LEU A 296 19.62 -16.80 19.99
CA LEU A 296 18.53 -17.60 19.48
C LEU A 296 19.00 -18.93 18.90
N ILE A 297 20.12 -18.93 18.16
CA ILE A 297 20.69 -20.14 17.56
C ILE A 297 21.19 -21.09 18.62
N VAL A 298 21.92 -20.60 19.65
CA VAL A 298 22.34 -21.42 20.78
C VAL A 298 21.13 -22.02 21.49
N THR A 299 20.13 -21.18 21.78
CA THR A 299 18.88 -21.65 22.43
C THR A 299 18.18 -22.73 21.63
N LEU A 300 18.10 -22.58 20.31
CA LEU A 300 17.47 -23.56 19.42
C LEU A 300 18.21 -24.91 19.44
N ARG A 301 19.54 -24.87 19.36
CA ARG A 301 20.38 -26.08 19.32
C ARG A 301 20.35 -26.85 20.64
N ASP A 302 20.28 -26.12 21.76
CA ASP A 302 20.22 -26.70 23.10
C ASP A 302 18.82 -27.23 23.46
N ASN A 303 17.77 -26.80 22.70
CA ASN A 303 16.38 -27.15 22.96
C ASN A 303 15.65 -27.58 21.68
N PRO A 304 16.06 -28.67 21.01
CA PRO A 304 15.54 -29.10 19.71
C PRO A 304 14.07 -29.49 19.74
N ASP A 305 13.52 -29.83 20.89
CA ASP A 305 12.11 -30.22 21.05
C ASP A 305 11.15 -29.02 21.04
N TYR A 306 11.66 -27.80 21.18
CA TYR A 306 10.82 -26.60 21.15
C TYR A 306 10.68 -26.09 19.71
N ARG A 307 9.44 -25.70 19.36
CA ARG A 307 9.20 -25.01 18.11
C ARG A 307 9.57 -23.56 18.26
N MET A 308 10.57 -23.13 17.51
CA MET A 308 11.08 -21.75 17.51
C MET A 308 10.98 -21.15 16.11
N GLN A 309 10.50 -19.92 16.03
CA GLN A 309 10.35 -19.14 14.81
C GLN A 309 10.76 -17.69 15.07
N LEU A 310 11.37 -17.05 14.08
CA LEU A 310 11.72 -15.64 14.13
C LEU A 310 10.77 -14.87 13.23
N PHE A 311 10.22 -13.74 13.69
CA PHE A 311 9.38 -12.88 12.88
C PHE A 311 9.93 -11.45 12.86
N GLY A 312 10.01 -10.85 11.67
CA GLY A 312 10.61 -9.52 11.51
C GLY A 312 10.03 -8.68 10.39
N TYR A 313 10.86 -7.88 9.77
CA TYR A 313 10.50 -6.65 9.10
C TYR A 313 10.95 -6.62 7.63
N PRO A 314 10.34 -5.74 6.78
CA PRO A 314 10.65 -5.66 5.36
C PRO A 314 12.12 -5.39 5.03
N GLU A 315 12.82 -4.62 5.86
CA GLU A 315 14.24 -4.30 5.68
C GLU A 315 15.16 -5.51 5.76
N TRP A 316 14.73 -6.61 6.38
CA TRP A 316 15.54 -7.83 6.49
C TRP A 316 15.87 -8.47 5.15
N GLN A 317 15.08 -8.19 4.12
CA GLN A 317 15.44 -8.63 2.77
C GLN A 317 16.75 -8.03 2.26
N THR A 318 17.19 -6.89 2.82
CA THR A 318 18.50 -6.29 2.51
C THR A 318 19.65 -6.91 3.29
N TYR A 319 19.36 -7.63 4.37
CA TYR A 319 20.35 -8.29 5.25
C TYR A 319 20.48 -9.79 4.98
N THR A 320 19.79 -10.32 3.98
CA THR A 320 19.81 -11.76 3.67
C THR A 320 21.19 -12.29 3.34
N ASN A 321 22.08 -11.50 2.72
CA ASN A 321 23.45 -11.95 2.42
C ASN A 321 24.24 -12.25 3.69
N ASP A 322 24.00 -11.49 4.77
CA ASP A 322 24.76 -11.60 6.03
C ASP A 322 24.17 -12.65 6.96
N HIS A 323 22.86 -12.88 6.90
CA HIS A 323 22.13 -13.69 7.87
C HIS A 323 21.35 -14.87 7.27
N LEU A 324 21.58 -15.22 6.00
CA LEU A 324 20.80 -16.24 5.28
C LEU A 324 20.72 -17.57 6.03
N ALA A 325 21.86 -18.08 6.51
CA ALA A 325 21.92 -19.35 7.24
C ALA A 325 21.09 -19.30 8.53
N SER A 326 21.21 -18.20 9.28
CA SER A 326 20.45 -17.98 10.53
C SER A 326 18.94 -17.88 10.25
N PHE A 327 18.54 -17.23 9.17
CA PHE A 327 17.13 -17.12 8.81
C PHE A 327 16.51 -18.48 8.49
N TYR A 328 17.22 -19.34 7.78
CA TYR A 328 16.76 -20.72 7.53
C TYR A 328 16.72 -21.55 8.84
N GLU A 329 17.77 -21.47 9.64
CA GLU A 329 17.88 -22.26 10.89
C GLU A 329 16.75 -21.88 11.89
N LEU A 330 16.40 -20.58 11.97
CA LEU A 330 15.38 -20.06 12.87
C LEU A 330 13.95 -20.07 12.31
N ASP A 331 13.72 -20.72 11.17
CA ASP A 331 12.38 -20.78 10.53
C ASP A 331 11.77 -19.38 10.41
N THR A 332 12.49 -18.45 9.77
CA THR A 332 12.26 -17.02 9.86
C THR A 332 11.15 -16.54 8.92
N TYR A 333 10.29 -15.69 9.44
CA TYR A 333 9.29 -14.93 8.69
C TYR A 333 9.60 -13.44 8.73
N PHE A 334 9.31 -12.73 7.66
CA PHE A 334 9.16 -11.28 7.70
C PHE A 334 8.01 -10.85 6.77
N TYR A 335 7.36 -9.73 7.11
CA TYR A 335 6.32 -9.18 6.25
C TYR A 335 6.92 -8.23 5.21
N SER A 336 6.27 -8.12 4.04
CA SER A 336 6.63 -7.15 3.00
C SER A 336 5.46 -6.84 2.08
N SER A 337 5.49 -5.66 1.45
CA SER A 337 4.58 -5.28 0.36
C SER A 337 5.16 -5.58 -1.03
N PHE A 338 6.45 -5.90 -1.11
CA PHE A 338 7.13 -6.32 -2.34
C PHE A 338 8.23 -7.33 -1.99
N TYR A 339 8.34 -8.37 -2.79
CA TYR A 339 9.40 -9.36 -2.66
C TYR A 339 9.55 -10.16 -3.96
N THR A 340 10.78 -10.34 -4.37
CA THR A 340 11.11 -11.27 -5.46
C THR A 340 12.32 -12.13 -5.09
N ASN A 341 12.35 -13.32 -5.63
CA ASN A 341 13.47 -14.23 -5.55
C ASN A 341 13.87 -14.64 -6.96
N ASN A 342 15.15 -14.59 -7.26
CA ASN A 342 15.69 -15.02 -8.56
C ASN A 342 15.42 -16.50 -8.91
N LEU A 343 14.90 -17.29 -7.96
CA LEU A 343 14.48 -18.67 -8.16
C LEU A 343 13.01 -18.80 -8.58
N PHE A 344 12.21 -17.75 -8.43
CA PHE A 344 10.81 -17.78 -8.87
C PHE A 344 10.73 -17.80 -10.40
N PRO A 345 9.91 -18.67 -10.98
CA PRO A 345 9.79 -18.79 -12.45
C PRO A 345 9.45 -17.47 -13.13
N GLU A 346 8.60 -16.64 -12.50
CA GLU A 346 8.21 -15.32 -13.00
C GLU A 346 9.41 -14.37 -13.05
N ALA A 347 10.22 -14.34 -11.98
CA ALA A 347 11.41 -13.51 -11.89
C ALA A 347 12.49 -13.93 -12.89
N ILE A 348 12.67 -15.26 -13.09
CA ILE A 348 13.60 -15.81 -14.09
C ILE A 348 13.16 -15.40 -15.50
N ARG A 349 11.88 -15.61 -15.84
CA ARG A 349 11.35 -15.24 -17.16
C ARG A 349 11.49 -13.76 -17.43
N PHE A 350 11.11 -12.92 -16.46
CA PHE A 350 11.21 -11.48 -16.61
C PHE A 350 12.66 -11.01 -16.76
N SER A 351 13.57 -11.47 -15.91
CA SER A 351 15.00 -11.09 -15.98
C SER A 351 15.64 -11.52 -17.30
N SER A 352 15.29 -12.70 -17.80
CA SER A 352 15.79 -13.18 -19.10
C SER A 352 15.24 -12.34 -20.26
N ALA A 353 13.95 -11.99 -20.21
CA ALA A 353 13.34 -11.12 -21.22
C ALA A 353 13.94 -9.71 -21.16
N TYR A 354 14.11 -9.15 -19.96
CA TYR A 354 14.72 -7.83 -19.74
C TYR A 354 16.14 -7.76 -20.33
N ARG A 355 16.98 -8.76 -20.04
CA ARG A 355 18.33 -8.86 -20.61
C ARG A 355 18.31 -8.94 -22.13
N LYS A 356 17.34 -9.70 -22.69
CA LYS A 356 17.18 -9.80 -24.16
C LYS A 356 16.81 -8.45 -24.79
N TRP A 357 15.94 -7.68 -24.14
CA TRP A 357 15.47 -6.40 -24.66
C TRP A 357 16.51 -5.28 -24.55
N TYR A 358 17.18 -5.19 -23.39
CA TYR A 358 18.03 -4.03 -23.04
C TYR A 358 19.52 -4.34 -23.02
N SER A 359 19.93 -5.59 -23.28
CA SER A 359 21.33 -6.06 -23.28
C SER A 359 22.07 -5.76 -21.97
N LYS A 360 21.34 -5.70 -20.84
CA LYS A 360 21.88 -5.45 -19.50
C LYS A 360 21.03 -6.15 -18.45
N ASP A 361 21.59 -6.33 -17.26
CA ASP A 361 20.85 -6.75 -16.08
C ASP A 361 20.28 -5.53 -15.35
N MET A 362 19.20 -5.73 -14.56
CA MET A 362 18.71 -4.73 -13.64
C MET A 362 19.70 -4.53 -12.49
N SER A 363 19.76 -3.32 -11.98
CA SER A 363 20.57 -2.96 -10.81
C SER A 363 20.16 -3.79 -9.58
N ASN A 364 21.13 -4.02 -8.67
CA ASN A 364 20.87 -4.76 -7.44
C ASN A 364 20.26 -3.83 -6.38
N THR A 365 18.99 -3.49 -6.55
CA THR A 365 18.22 -2.61 -5.67
C THR A 365 17.04 -3.35 -5.04
N PHE A 366 16.51 -2.84 -3.95
CA PHE A 366 15.25 -3.26 -3.33
C PHE A 366 14.32 -2.04 -3.19
N PRO A 367 13.18 -2.03 -3.90
CA PRO A 367 12.71 -2.98 -4.91
C PRO A 367 13.57 -3.00 -6.18
N LYS A 368 13.40 -4.01 -7.04
CA LYS A 368 13.87 -4.02 -8.44
C LYS A 368 12.99 -3.10 -9.25
N TYR A 369 13.53 -1.97 -9.74
CA TYR A 369 12.71 -0.93 -10.39
C TYR A 369 12.08 -1.38 -11.71
N GLY A 370 12.77 -2.20 -12.50
CA GLY A 370 12.19 -2.78 -13.71
C GLY A 370 10.99 -3.67 -13.43
N MET A 371 11.05 -4.50 -12.39
CA MET A 371 9.92 -5.33 -11.97
C MET A 371 8.76 -4.49 -11.44
N LEU A 372 9.05 -3.43 -10.66
CA LEU A 372 8.02 -2.51 -10.17
C LEU A 372 7.31 -1.79 -11.32
N GLY A 373 8.07 -1.36 -12.34
CA GLY A 373 7.52 -0.73 -13.54
C GLY A 373 6.61 -1.66 -14.32
N PHE A 374 7.05 -2.93 -14.50
CA PHE A 374 6.24 -3.96 -15.13
C PHE A 374 4.95 -4.23 -14.34
N ASP A 375 5.06 -4.57 -13.07
CA ASP A 375 3.90 -4.92 -12.24
C ASP A 375 2.88 -3.77 -12.20
N THR A 376 3.35 -2.53 -12.00
CA THR A 376 2.48 -1.35 -11.93
C THR A 376 1.82 -1.07 -13.29
N GLY A 377 2.60 -1.05 -14.36
CA GLY A 377 2.10 -0.81 -15.72
C GLY A 377 1.10 -1.89 -16.14
N TYR A 378 1.44 -3.15 -15.93
CA TYR A 378 0.61 -4.28 -16.31
C TYR A 378 -0.73 -4.28 -15.56
N PHE A 379 -0.73 -4.05 -14.25
CA PHE A 379 -1.94 -4.00 -13.44
C PHE A 379 -2.92 -2.93 -13.92
N PHE A 380 -2.47 -1.68 -14.01
CA PHE A 380 -3.36 -0.57 -14.35
C PHE A 380 -3.80 -0.57 -15.81
N LEU A 381 -2.90 -0.84 -16.74
CA LEU A 381 -3.24 -0.87 -18.16
C LEU A 381 -4.15 -2.06 -18.52
N LYS A 382 -3.92 -3.23 -17.91
CA LYS A 382 -4.85 -4.38 -18.02
C LYS A 382 -6.21 -4.03 -17.40
N GLY A 383 -6.22 -3.45 -16.22
CA GLY A 383 -7.45 -3.03 -15.56
C GLY A 383 -8.26 -2.04 -16.41
N LEU A 384 -7.61 -1.03 -16.99
CA LEU A 384 -8.24 -0.08 -17.90
C LEU A 384 -8.78 -0.75 -19.18
N SER A 385 -8.04 -1.70 -19.75
CA SER A 385 -8.51 -2.43 -20.94
C SER A 385 -9.74 -3.28 -20.67
N GLN A 386 -9.87 -3.83 -19.45
CA GLN A 386 -10.97 -4.70 -19.04
C GLN A 386 -12.20 -3.92 -18.57
N TYR A 387 -11.99 -2.85 -17.80
CA TYR A 387 -13.05 -2.16 -17.05
C TYR A 387 -13.26 -0.70 -17.46
N GLY A 388 -12.39 -0.14 -18.28
CA GLY A 388 -12.52 1.24 -18.78
C GLY A 388 -12.70 2.26 -17.68
N SER A 389 -13.76 3.07 -17.76
CA SER A 389 -14.08 4.08 -16.75
C SER A 389 -14.54 3.51 -15.40
N ASN A 390 -14.86 2.22 -15.33
CA ASN A 390 -15.34 1.57 -14.11
C ASN A 390 -14.21 0.85 -13.34
N LEU A 391 -12.94 1.16 -13.63
CA LEU A 391 -11.79 0.52 -13.00
C LEU A 391 -11.83 0.65 -11.46
N GLU A 392 -12.25 1.79 -10.93
CA GLU A 392 -12.32 2.08 -9.49
C GLU A 392 -13.14 1.05 -8.70
N ASP A 393 -14.26 0.63 -9.27
CA ASP A 393 -15.18 -0.34 -8.65
C ASP A 393 -14.73 -1.79 -8.87
N LYS A 394 -13.74 -2.00 -9.71
CA LYS A 394 -13.27 -3.33 -10.15
C LYS A 394 -11.80 -3.61 -9.87
N LEU A 395 -11.11 -2.75 -9.13
CA LEU A 395 -9.68 -2.90 -8.82
C LEU A 395 -9.36 -4.30 -8.28
N ASN A 396 -10.16 -4.80 -7.34
CA ASN A 396 -9.96 -6.12 -6.74
C ASN A 396 -10.33 -7.31 -7.68
N LYS A 397 -10.87 -7.00 -8.88
CA LYS A 397 -11.15 -7.99 -9.93
C LYS A 397 -10.07 -8.04 -11.01
N VAL A 398 -9.11 -7.14 -10.96
CA VAL A 398 -7.94 -7.15 -11.85
C VAL A 398 -6.99 -8.25 -11.42
N THR A 399 -7.10 -9.41 -12.04
CA THR A 399 -6.25 -10.57 -11.71
C THR A 399 -4.93 -10.47 -12.45
N VAL A 400 -3.84 -10.36 -11.73
CA VAL A 400 -2.46 -10.39 -12.25
C VAL A 400 -1.61 -11.32 -11.38
N THR A 401 -0.59 -11.93 -11.98
CA THR A 401 0.47 -12.61 -11.23
C THR A 401 1.66 -11.66 -11.18
N PRO A 402 1.87 -10.95 -10.05
CA PRO A 402 2.94 -9.98 -9.97
C PRO A 402 4.30 -10.69 -9.90
N ILE A 403 5.33 -10.05 -10.46
CA ILE A 403 6.70 -10.53 -10.37
C ILE A 403 7.26 -10.23 -8.98
N GLN A 404 7.00 -9.04 -8.48
CA GLN A 404 7.53 -8.52 -7.22
C GLN A 404 6.46 -7.89 -6.34
N THR A 405 5.66 -6.97 -6.89
CA THR A 405 4.74 -6.10 -6.13
C THR A 405 3.31 -6.52 -6.31
N GLY A 406 2.69 -7.02 -5.24
CA GLY A 406 1.25 -7.32 -5.24
C GLY A 406 0.39 -6.07 -5.04
N PHE A 407 -0.88 -6.17 -5.41
CA PHE A 407 -1.84 -5.06 -5.30
C PHE A 407 -3.11 -5.49 -4.58
N LYS A 408 -3.47 -4.71 -3.55
CA LYS A 408 -4.76 -4.72 -2.85
C LYS A 408 -5.12 -3.27 -2.56
N PHE A 409 -5.86 -2.65 -3.46
CA PHE A 409 -6.21 -1.25 -3.31
C PHE A 409 -7.44 -1.08 -2.45
N GLU A 410 -7.32 -0.23 -1.44
CA GLU A 410 -8.42 0.22 -0.60
C GLU A 410 -8.53 1.74 -0.65
N ARG A 411 -9.77 2.23 -0.72
CA ARG A 411 -10.04 3.66 -0.66
C ARG A 411 -9.82 4.17 0.75
N VAL A 412 -9.04 5.25 0.89
CA VAL A 412 -8.69 5.79 2.22
C VAL A 412 -9.89 6.38 2.97
N ASN A 413 -10.85 6.94 2.24
CA ASN A 413 -12.12 7.49 2.75
C ASN A 413 -13.04 7.81 1.57
N ASN A 414 -14.24 8.33 1.81
CA ASN A 414 -15.24 8.63 0.76
C ASN A 414 -14.79 9.68 -0.28
N TRP A 415 -13.82 10.51 0.03
CA TRP A 415 -13.34 11.64 -0.79
C TRP A 415 -11.94 11.43 -1.33
N GLY A 416 -11.24 10.47 -0.79
CA GLY A 416 -9.84 10.19 -1.07
C GLY A 416 -9.65 9.19 -2.19
N GLY A 417 -8.39 8.98 -2.51
CA GLY A 417 -7.91 8.00 -3.46
C GLY A 417 -7.72 6.62 -2.83
N PHE A 418 -6.83 5.87 -3.40
CA PHE A 418 -6.56 4.49 -3.04
C PHE A 418 -5.11 4.32 -2.56
N ILE A 419 -4.93 3.50 -1.54
CA ILE A 419 -3.62 3.04 -1.09
C ILE A 419 -3.50 1.54 -1.31
N ASN A 420 -2.31 1.09 -1.67
CA ASN A 420 -2.01 -0.33 -1.78
C ASN A 420 -1.77 -0.91 -0.38
N ARG A 421 -2.61 -1.85 0.04
CA ARG A 421 -2.52 -2.52 1.34
C ARG A 421 -2.04 -3.97 1.25
N LYS A 422 -1.56 -4.38 0.07
CA LYS A 422 -1.08 -5.74 -0.10
C LYS A 422 0.13 -6.00 0.78
N VAL A 423 0.00 -7.03 1.62
CA VAL A 423 1.07 -7.56 2.46
C VAL A 423 1.11 -9.08 2.27
N PHE A 424 2.29 -9.63 2.31
CA PHE A 424 2.55 -11.06 2.35
C PHE A 424 3.70 -11.35 3.31
N PHE A 425 3.85 -12.59 3.69
CA PHE A 425 5.00 -13.03 4.48
C PHE A 425 5.98 -13.78 3.60
N VAL A 426 7.26 -13.52 3.81
CA VAL A 426 8.37 -14.28 3.26
C VAL A 426 8.83 -15.23 4.35
N HIS A 427 8.93 -16.52 4.03
CA HIS A 427 9.27 -17.56 4.98
C HIS A 427 10.49 -18.34 4.52
N PHE A 428 11.53 -18.31 5.33
CA PHE A 428 12.75 -19.10 5.21
C PHE A 428 12.58 -20.37 6.03
N THR A 429 12.29 -21.48 5.39
CA THR A 429 11.98 -22.75 6.08
C THR A 429 13.25 -23.47 6.52
N LYS A 430 13.16 -24.30 7.55
CA LYS A 430 14.27 -25.20 7.99
C LYS A 430 14.72 -26.18 6.91
N ASN A 431 13.92 -26.40 5.86
CA ASN A 431 14.27 -27.23 4.72
C ASN A 431 15.01 -26.46 3.62
N TYR A 432 15.48 -25.25 3.89
CA TYR A 432 16.14 -24.36 2.91
C TYR A 432 15.24 -23.94 1.75
N GLU A 433 13.94 -23.92 1.95
CA GLU A 433 12.98 -23.42 1.00
C GLU A 433 12.64 -21.97 1.32
N LEU A 434 12.35 -21.21 0.29
CA LEU A 434 11.90 -19.84 0.41
C LEU A 434 10.48 -19.73 -0.13
N ILE A 435 9.53 -19.43 0.75
CA ILE A 435 8.10 -19.42 0.45
C ILE A 435 7.55 -18.01 0.58
N LYS A 436 6.76 -17.58 -0.40
CA LYS A 436 5.94 -16.37 -0.33
C LYS A 436 4.53 -16.76 0.10
N LEU A 437 4.13 -16.41 1.30
CA LEU A 437 2.78 -16.65 1.83
C LEU A 437 1.91 -15.45 1.49
N ASP A 438 0.91 -15.67 0.68
CA ASP A 438 -0.12 -14.69 0.33
C ASP A 438 -1.40 -15.01 1.09
N PHE A 439 -1.94 -14.03 1.80
CA PHE A 439 -3.17 -14.14 2.57
C PHE A 439 -4.28 -13.44 1.79
N GLU A 440 -5.03 -14.18 1.01
CA GLU A 440 -6.23 -13.70 0.32
C GLU A 440 -7.46 -13.77 1.21
#